data_f0d44eaad2d5766a3726338c56218bda
#
_entry.id   f0d44eaad2d5766a3726338c56218bda
#
_cell.length_a   1.000
_cell.length_b   1.000
_cell.length_c   1.000
_cell.angle_alpha   90.00
_cell.angle_beta   90.00
_cell.angle_gamma   90.00
#
_symmetry.space_group_name_H-M   'P 1'
#
loop_
_entity.id
_entity.type
_entity.pdbx_description
1 polymer ?
#
loop_
_entity_poly.entity_id
_entity_poly.type
_entity_poly.pdbx_seq_one_letter_code
_entity_poly.pdbx_strand_id
1 'polypeptide(L)'
;MTGLDTNVVVRYLTQDDATQTSRVNTLFETVLTAQNPGVITLVTLAEVVWVLESCYAQPRTAIAEVIQALLSTRNLLVENASAAFLALRAFSEGSGDFSDALIVVTARQLGCDKVVSFDKNAQSVGMTML
;
A
#
# COMPACT_ATOMS: atom_id res chain seq x y z
N MET A 1 9.21 -9.34 -14.91
CA MET A 1 8.47 -8.86 -13.73
C MET A 1 7.05 -9.41 -13.75
N THR A 2 6.49 -9.66 -12.58
CA THR A 2 5.14 -10.23 -12.45
C THR A 2 4.26 -9.27 -11.66
N GLY A 3 3.20 -8.75 -12.28
CA GLY A 3 2.23 -7.92 -11.58
C GLY A 3 1.43 -8.74 -10.57
N LEU A 4 1.22 -8.20 -9.37
CA LEU A 4 0.47 -8.87 -8.31
C LEU A 4 -0.85 -8.17 -8.08
N ASP A 5 -1.95 -8.93 -8.13
CA ASP A 5 -3.27 -8.40 -7.79
C ASP A 5 -3.44 -8.31 -6.27
N THR A 6 -4.38 -7.51 -5.85
CA THR A 6 -4.69 -7.26 -4.43
C THR A 6 -4.87 -8.56 -3.65
N ASN A 7 -5.64 -9.51 -4.20
CA ASN A 7 -5.90 -10.78 -3.51
C ASN A 7 -4.64 -11.63 -3.31
N VAL A 8 -3.70 -11.56 -4.24
CA VAL A 8 -2.41 -12.26 -4.11
C VAL A 8 -1.61 -11.68 -2.96
N VAL A 9 -1.51 -10.37 -2.90
CA VAL A 9 -0.77 -9.68 -1.82
C VAL A 9 -1.43 -9.92 -0.46
N VAL A 10 -2.76 -9.76 -0.37
CA VAL A 10 -3.50 -10.00 0.87
C VAL A 10 -3.30 -11.44 1.34
N ARG A 11 -3.37 -12.41 0.44
CA ARG A 11 -3.21 -13.81 0.81
C ARG A 11 -1.80 -14.11 1.29
N TYR A 12 -0.80 -13.51 0.67
CA TYR A 12 0.57 -13.62 1.14
C TYR A 12 0.74 -13.08 2.57
N LEU A 13 0.08 -11.96 2.85
CA LEU A 13 0.18 -11.31 4.17
C LEU A 13 -0.61 -12.06 5.26
N THR A 14 -1.80 -12.57 4.94
CA THR A 14 -2.73 -13.13 5.93
C THR A 14 -2.61 -14.64 6.10
N GLN A 15 -2.26 -15.38 5.04
CA GLN A 15 -2.06 -16.83 5.07
C GLN A 15 -3.30 -17.61 5.55
N ASP A 16 -4.50 -17.10 5.32
CA ASP A 16 -5.74 -17.59 5.92
C ASP A 16 -6.58 -18.53 5.04
N ASP A 17 -6.09 -18.88 3.85
CA ASP A 17 -6.73 -19.85 2.95
C ASP A 17 -5.68 -20.87 2.52
N ALA A 18 -5.80 -22.12 2.95
CA ALA A 18 -4.77 -23.14 2.76
C ALA A 18 -4.38 -23.34 1.29
N THR A 19 -5.36 -23.40 0.39
CA THR A 19 -5.12 -23.65 -1.05
C THR A 19 -4.44 -22.45 -1.70
N GLN A 20 -4.98 -21.25 -1.49
CA GLN A 20 -4.44 -20.02 -2.06
C GLN A 20 -3.08 -19.67 -1.46
N THR A 21 -2.94 -19.84 -0.14
CA THR A 21 -1.67 -19.62 0.56
C THR A 21 -0.56 -20.47 0.00
N SER A 22 -0.82 -21.75 -0.25
CA SER A 22 0.15 -22.67 -0.86
C SER A 22 0.62 -22.15 -2.22
N ARG A 23 -0.31 -21.70 -3.08
CA ARG A 23 0.01 -21.16 -4.40
C ARG A 23 0.81 -19.85 -4.31
N VAL A 24 0.42 -18.98 -3.42
CA VAL A 24 1.11 -17.69 -3.23
C VAL A 24 2.53 -17.94 -2.70
N ASN A 25 2.69 -18.81 -1.73
CA ASN A 25 4.01 -19.13 -1.18
C ASN A 25 4.92 -19.74 -2.26
N THR A 26 4.39 -20.61 -3.10
CA THR A 26 5.13 -21.16 -4.23
C THR A 26 5.59 -20.05 -5.19
N LEU A 27 4.70 -19.10 -5.51
CA LEU A 27 5.05 -17.95 -6.34
C LEU A 27 6.22 -17.15 -5.74
N PHE A 28 6.13 -16.81 -4.47
CA PHE A 28 7.16 -16.01 -3.80
C PHE A 28 8.48 -16.76 -3.61
N GLU A 29 8.42 -18.07 -3.39
CA GLU A 29 9.61 -18.87 -3.14
C GLU A 29 10.33 -19.31 -4.42
N THR A 30 9.59 -19.55 -5.52
CA THR A 30 10.15 -20.19 -6.71
C THR A 30 10.14 -19.33 -7.96
N VAL A 31 9.24 -18.35 -8.08
CA VAL A 31 9.06 -17.55 -9.29
C VAL A 31 9.65 -16.15 -9.11
N LEU A 32 9.32 -15.47 -8.01
CA LEU A 32 9.75 -14.10 -7.79
C LEU A 32 11.22 -14.07 -7.33
N THR A 33 12.00 -13.24 -7.99
CA THR A 33 13.42 -13.01 -7.66
C THR A 33 13.73 -11.52 -7.75
N ALA A 34 14.93 -11.13 -7.37
CA ALA A 34 15.38 -9.75 -7.54
C ALA A 34 15.41 -9.32 -9.00
N GLN A 35 15.66 -10.26 -9.92
CA GLN A 35 15.69 -10.02 -11.36
C GLN A 35 14.31 -10.15 -12.01
N ASN A 36 13.38 -10.85 -11.36
CA ASN A 36 11.99 -11.00 -11.78
C ASN A 36 11.08 -10.69 -10.58
N PRO A 37 11.02 -9.45 -10.13
CA PRO A 37 10.26 -9.10 -8.93
C PRO A 37 8.75 -9.16 -9.17
N GLY A 38 8.01 -9.32 -8.08
CA GLY A 38 6.59 -9.04 -8.05
C GLY A 38 6.37 -7.54 -8.02
N VAL A 39 5.47 -7.03 -8.86
CA VAL A 39 5.18 -5.60 -8.94
C VAL A 39 3.86 -5.29 -8.27
N ILE A 40 3.88 -4.34 -7.34
CA ILE A 40 2.69 -3.83 -6.66
C ILE A 40 2.48 -2.40 -7.14
N THR A 41 1.38 -2.16 -7.86
CA THR A 41 1.02 -0.80 -8.27
C THR A 41 0.48 -0.01 -7.07
N LEU A 42 0.47 1.31 -7.17
CA LEU A 42 -0.09 2.15 -6.10
C LEU A 42 -1.59 1.88 -5.90
N VAL A 43 -2.32 1.57 -6.96
CA VAL A 43 -3.73 1.18 -6.84
C VAL A 43 -3.86 -0.10 -6.01
N THR A 44 -3.06 -1.11 -6.30
CA THR A 44 -3.06 -2.36 -5.52
C THR A 44 -2.67 -2.10 -4.07
N LEU A 45 -1.65 -1.28 -3.82
CA LEU A 45 -1.22 -0.96 -2.47
C LEU A 45 -2.35 -0.30 -1.66
N ALA A 46 -3.06 0.65 -2.25
CA ALA A 46 -4.21 1.30 -1.62
C ALA A 46 -5.33 0.30 -1.32
N GLU A 47 -5.63 -0.60 -2.26
CA GLU A 47 -6.64 -1.65 -2.05
C GLU A 47 -6.25 -2.63 -0.96
N VAL A 48 -4.98 -3.03 -0.90
CA VAL A 48 -4.47 -3.92 0.16
C VAL A 48 -4.72 -3.30 1.53
N VAL A 49 -4.38 -2.04 1.69
CA VAL A 49 -4.60 -1.31 2.96
C VAL A 49 -6.09 -1.30 3.30
N TRP A 50 -6.94 -0.96 2.33
CA TRP A 50 -8.40 -0.93 2.54
C TRP A 50 -8.94 -2.30 2.98
N VAL A 51 -8.49 -3.38 2.35
CA VAL A 51 -8.92 -4.75 2.70
C VAL A 51 -8.48 -5.11 4.11
N LEU A 52 -7.23 -4.81 4.48
CA LEU A 52 -6.72 -5.11 5.82
C LEU A 52 -7.47 -4.33 6.91
N GLU A 53 -7.84 -3.07 6.65
CA GLU A 53 -8.62 -2.26 7.58
C GLU A 53 -10.08 -2.75 7.66
N SER A 54 -10.72 -2.98 6.52
CA SER A 54 -12.16 -3.23 6.43
C SER A 54 -12.53 -4.69 6.67
N CYS A 55 -11.72 -5.63 6.20
CA CYS A 55 -12.03 -7.06 6.26
C CYS A 55 -11.30 -7.80 7.37
N TYR A 56 -10.15 -7.28 7.80
CA TYR A 56 -9.32 -7.91 8.83
C TYR A 56 -9.20 -7.06 10.11
N ALA A 57 -9.85 -5.91 10.15
CA ALA A 57 -9.88 -4.99 11.30
C ALA A 57 -8.48 -4.67 11.86
N GLN A 58 -7.48 -4.55 10.98
CA GLN A 58 -6.12 -4.25 11.40
C GLN A 58 -5.99 -2.79 11.85
N PRO A 59 -5.34 -2.52 12.98
CA PRO A 59 -5.12 -1.15 13.45
C PRO A 59 -4.08 -0.42 12.59
N ARG A 60 -4.06 0.90 12.68
CA ARG A 60 -3.16 1.75 11.89
C ARG A 60 -1.69 1.36 12.06
N THR A 61 -1.27 1.03 13.28
CA THR A 61 0.11 0.61 13.53
C THR A 61 0.49 -0.67 12.79
N ALA A 62 -0.41 -1.65 12.75
CA ALA A 62 -0.21 -2.87 11.99
C ALA A 62 -0.17 -2.62 10.48
N ILE A 63 -1.05 -1.73 9.98
CA ILE A 63 -1.05 -1.31 8.58
C ILE A 63 0.28 -0.66 8.21
N ALA A 64 0.78 0.25 9.04
CA ALA A 64 2.07 0.90 8.81
C ALA A 64 3.22 -0.11 8.72
N GLU A 65 3.23 -1.10 9.60
CA GLU A 65 4.23 -2.19 9.58
C GLU A 65 4.14 -3.01 8.29
N VAL A 66 2.94 -3.32 7.83
CA VAL A 66 2.73 -4.05 6.57
C VAL A 66 3.27 -3.26 5.38
N ILE A 67 2.93 -1.98 5.28
CA ILE A 67 3.42 -1.14 4.18
C ILE A 67 4.95 -1.09 4.21
N GLN A 68 5.54 -0.86 5.38
CA GLN A 68 6.99 -0.85 5.54
C GLN A 68 7.61 -2.17 5.10
N ALA A 69 7.03 -3.29 5.47
CA ALA A 69 7.50 -4.62 5.09
C ALA A 69 7.45 -4.83 3.58
N LEU A 70 6.35 -4.44 2.93
CA LEU A 70 6.22 -4.56 1.47
C LEU A 70 7.27 -3.71 0.75
N LEU A 71 7.53 -2.51 1.23
CA LEU A 71 8.54 -1.61 0.67
C LEU A 71 9.97 -2.12 0.87
N SER A 72 10.18 -2.96 1.87
CA SER A 72 11.50 -3.48 2.24
C SER A 72 11.75 -4.89 1.72
N THR A 73 10.78 -5.54 1.10
CA THR A 73 10.92 -6.91 0.62
C THR A 73 11.67 -6.93 -0.70
N ARG A 74 12.77 -7.69 -0.73
CA ARG A 74 13.73 -7.70 -1.84
C ARG A 74 13.13 -8.09 -3.21
N ASN A 75 12.20 -9.03 -3.21
CA ASN A 75 11.62 -9.57 -4.45
C ASN A 75 10.32 -8.87 -4.85
N LEU A 76 10.01 -7.74 -4.20
CA LEU A 76 8.87 -6.90 -4.52
C LEU A 76 9.34 -5.52 -4.97
N LEU A 77 8.66 -5.00 -5.98
CA LEU A 77 8.87 -3.66 -6.47
C LEU A 77 7.54 -2.91 -6.38
N VAL A 78 7.52 -1.86 -5.60
CA VAL A 78 6.34 -1.00 -5.49
C VAL A 78 6.46 0.13 -6.51
N GLU A 79 5.43 0.31 -7.33
CA GLU A 79 5.35 1.44 -8.26
C GLU A 79 5.50 2.73 -7.46
N ASN A 80 6.42 3.60 -7.87
CA ASN A 80 6.65 4.88 -7.21
C ASN A 80 6.90 4.70 -5.70
N ALA A 81 7.92 3.95 -5.35
CA ALA A 81 8.25 3.65 -3.95
C ALA A 81 8.44 4.91 -3.11
N SER A 82 9.00 5.99 -3.68
CA SER A 82 9.17 7.25 -2.96
C SER A 82 7.83 7.86 -2.54
N ALA A 83 6.82 7.80 -3.40
CA ALA A 83 5.47 8.24 -3.03
C ALA A 83 4.88 7.38 -1.92
N ALA A 84 5.07 6.07 -2.00
CA ALA A 84 4.59 5.15 -0.96
C ALA A 84 5.25 5.41 0.40
N PHE A 85 6.56 5.67 0.44
CA PHE A 85 7.26 6.04 1.68
C PHE A 85 6.76 7.36 2.25
N LEU A 86 6.58 8.37 1.43
CA LEU A 86 6.06 9.67 1.88
C LEU A 86 4.62 9.55 2.38
N ALA A 87 3.79 8.78 1.69
CA ALA A 87 2.42 8.52 2.13
C ALA A 87 2.38 7.73 3.44
N LEU A 88 3.25 6.74 3.60
CA LEU A 88 3.39 5.99 4.85
C LEU A 88 3.73 6.93 6.01
N ARG A 89 4.66 7.84 5.79
CA ARG A 89 5.04 8.84 6.81
C ARG A 89 3.87 9.71 7.20
N ALA A 90 3.14 10.28 6.22
CA ALA A 90 1.96 11.10 6.49
C ALA A 90 0.86 10.31 7.20
N PHE A 91 0.64 9.06 6.80
CA PHE A 91 -0.32 8.16 7.43
C PHE A 91 0.06 7.88 8.90
N SER A 92 1.34 7.64 9.18
CA SER A 92 1.82 7.34 10.53
C SER A 92 1.75 8.54 11.46
N GLU A 93 1.93 9.76 10.94
CA GLU A 93 1.93 11.00 11.72
C GLU A 93 0.53 11.64 11.85
N GLY A 94 -0.41 11.25 10.96
CA GLY A 94 -1.75 11.84 10.89
C GLY A 94 -2.85 10.90 11.33
N SER A 95 -4.08 11.30 11.06
CA SER A 95 -5.30 10.52 11.34
C SER A 95 -6.11 10.18 10.08
N GLY A 96 -5.67 10.63 8.91
CA GLY A 96 -6.34 10.37 7.63
C GLY A 96 -5.99 9.01 7.04
N ASP A 97 -6.67 8.67 5.95
CA ASP A 97 -6.48 7.40 5.28
C ASP A 97 -5.17 7.36 4.48
N PHE A 98 -4.63 6.15 4.33
CA PHE A 98 -3.43 5.94 3.52
C PHE A 98 -3.66 6.33 2.05
N SER A 99 -4.83 5.99 1.48
CA SER A 99 -5.17 6.38 0.11
C SER A 99 -5.21 7.90 -0.04
N ASP A 100 -5.72 8.63 0.94
CA ASP A 100 -5.71 10.10 0.92
C ASP A 100 -4.27 10.64 0.95
N ALA A 101 -3.41 10.04 1.76
CA ALA A 101 -2.00 10.39 1.79
C ALA A 101 -1.32 10.16 0.43
N LEU A 102 -1.62 9.05 -0.23
CA LEU A 102 -1.13 8.75 -1.59
C LEU A 102 -1.60 9.79 -2.60
N ILE A 103 -2.87 10.20 -2.53
CA ILE A 103 -3.42 11.23 -3.43
C ILE A 103 -2.62 12.52 -3.28
N VAL A 104 -2.38 12.97 -2.05
CA VAL A 104 -1.64 14.19 -1.80
C VAL A 104 -0.21 14.10 -2.32
N VAL A 105 0.49 13.02 -2.00
CA VAL A 105 1.89 12.86 -2.40
C VAL A 105 2.02 12.79 -3.93
N THR A 106 1.20 11.98 -4.59
CA THR A 106 1.28 11.83 -6.04
C THR A 106 0.86 13.10 -6.77
N ALA A 107 -0.15 13.82 -6.26
CA ALA A 107 -0.54 15.11 -6.83
C ALA A 107 0.59 16.13 -6.72
N ARG A 108 1.29 16.19 -5.59
CA ARG A 108 2.45 17.07 -5.41
C ARG A 108 3.60 16.71 -6.34
N GLN A 109 3.83 15.43 -6.58
CA GLN A 109 4.85 14.98 -7.53
C GLN A 109 4.53 15.43 -8.96
N LEU A 110 3.26 15.58 -9.28
CA LEU A 110 2.80 16.09 -10.58
C LEU A 110 2.82 17.62 -10.65
N GLY A 111 3.13 18.32 -9.56
CA GLY A 111 3.23 19.77 -9.53
C GLY A 111 2.02 20.49 -8.94
N CYS A 112 1.08 19.78 -8.31
CA CYS A 112 -0.07 20.42 -7.68
C CYS A 112 0.37 21.15 -6.41
N ASP A 113 -0.07 22.40 -6.26
CA ASP A 113 0.21 23.22 -5.08
C ASP A 113 -0.64 22.80 -3.89
N LYS A 114 -1.84 22.30 -4.15
CA LYS A 114 -2.77 21.84 -3.13
C LYS A 114 -3.67 20.73 -3.68
N VAL A 115 -4.23 19.96 -2.76
CA VAL A 115 -5.28 18.98 -3.05
C VAL A 115 -6.49 19.38 -2.23
N VAL A 116 -7.64 19.47 -2.85
CA VAL A 116 -8.88 19.90 -2.19
C VAL A 116 -9.79 18.72 -1.92
N SER A 117 -10.55 18.78 -0.84
CA SER A 117 -11.46 17.72 -0.40
C SER A 117 -12.62 18.30 0.37
N PHE A 118 -13.69 17.52 0.46
CA PHE A 118 -14.79 17.78 1.41
C PHE A 118 -14.61 17.00 2.72
N ASP A 119 -13.67 16.05 2.77
CA ASP A 119 -13.46 15.20 3.94
C ASP A 119 -12.50 15.87 4.92
N LYS A 120 -13.02 16.22 6.09
CA LYS A 120 -12.23 16.87 7.16
C LYS A 120 -11.09 15.98 7.64
N ASN A 121 -11.25 14.67 7.62
CA ASN A 121 -10.20 13.74 8.06
C ASN A 121 -8.98 13.80 7.13
N ALA A 122 -9.15 14.20 5.89
CA ALA A 122 -8.05 14.32 4.93
C ALA A 122 -7.14 15.53 5.21
N GLN A 123 -7.53 16.47 6.07
CA GLN A 123 -6.67 17.60 6.42
C GLN A 123 -5.38 17.15 7.10
N SER A 124 -5.44 16.10 7.91
CA SER A 124 -4.26 15.61 8.64
C SER A 124 -3.18 15.03 7.72
N VAL A 125 -3.54 14.65 6.50
CA VAL A 125 -2.58 14.15 5.51
C VAL A 125 -2.26 15.19 4.42
N GLY A 126 -2.74 16.42 4.58
CA GLY A 126 -2.33 17.55 3.76
C GLY A 126 -3.35 18.07 2.76
N MET A 127 -4.62 17.66 2.84
CA MET A 127 -5.66 18.20 1.97
C MET A 127 -6.23 19.51 2.54
N THR A 128 -6.68 20.36 1.64
CA THR A 128 -7.35 21.63 1.97
C THR A 128 -8.85 21.45 1.80
N MET A 129 -9.63 21.93 2.74
CA MET A 129 -11.10 21.85 2.62
C MET A 129 -11.61 22.80 1.56
N LEU A 130 -12.46 22.29 0.69
CA LEU A 130 -13.12 23.08 -0.34
C LEU A 130 -14.29 23.88 0.24
#